data_651add1f20ce5a4da4b09ad7f8004f3b
#
_entry.id   651add1f20ce5a4da4b09ad7f8004f3b
#
_cell.length_a   1.000
_cell.length_b   1.000
_cell.length_c   1.000
_cell.angle_alpha   90.00
_cell.angle_beta   90.00
_cell.angle_gamma   90.00
#
_symmetry.space_group_name_H-M   'P 1'
#
loop_
_entity.id
_entity.type
_entity.pdbx_description
1 polymer ?
#
loop_
_entity_poly.entity_id
_entity_poly.type
_entity_poly.pdbx_seq_one_letter_code
_entity_poly.pdbx_strand_id
1 'polypeptide(L)'
;MAAFLKNHAKELIALDFFTVPTATFRVLFVLVVLSHGRRRLVHFNVTEHPTAEWTARQLIEACGLEESPRHLIRDRDQVYGERFSRQARTVDIREAVIAPRSPWQNAYPERVIGSIRRECLDYVVVIGERHLRWILSKYVDYYNGTRTHLSLASTRPSHGVRRRRVRAG
;
A
#
# COMPACT_ATOMS: atom_id res chain seq x y z
N MET A 1 6.29 -17.74 3.67
CA MET A 1 5.78 -16.38 3.41
C MET A 1 4.42 -16.36 2.74
N ALA A 2 4.17 -17.03 1.59
CA ALA A 2 2.85 -17.00 0.93
C ALA A 2 1.70 -17.52 1.82
N ALA A 3 1.88 -18.59 2.57
CA ALA A 3 0.90 -19.10 3.53
C ALA A 3 0.65 -18.11 4.68
N PHE A 4 1.70 -17.47 5.19
CA PHE A 4 1.59 -16.43 6.22
C PHE A 4 0.75 -15.24 5.72
N LEU A 5 1.04 -14.72 4.51
CA LEU A 5 0.29 -13.63 3.90
C LEU A 5 -1.20 -13.97 3.75
N LYS A 6 -1.49 -15.20 3.34
CA LYS A 6 -2.88 -15.65 3.14
C LYS A 6 -3.65 -15.77 4.46
N ASN A 7 -2.99 -16.28 5.50
CA ASN A 7 -3.64 -16.53 6.80
C ASN A 7 -3.85 -15.23 7.62
N HIS A 8 -2.98 -14.21 7.43
CA HIS A 8 -3.02 -12.95 8.20
C HIS A 8 -3.41 -11.74 7.35
N ALA A 9 -3.92 -11.94 6.13
CA ALA A 9 -4.19 -10.87 5.18
C ALA A 9 -5.08 -9.74 5.73
N LYS A 10 -6.02 -10.05 6.61
CA LYS A 10 -6.94 -9.06 7.21
C LYS A 10 -6.27 -8.13 8.22
N GLU A 11 -5.23 -8.61 8.88
CA GLU A 11 -4.51 -7.91 9.95
C GLU A 11 -3.12 -7.44 9.48
N LEU A 12 -2.89 -7.48 8.18
CA LEU A 12 -1.59 -7.23 7.58
C LEU A 12 -1.57 -5.90 6.85
N ILE A 13 -0.63 -5.04 7.24
CA ILE A 13 -0.27 -3.85 6.48
C ILE A 13 1.12 -4.00 5.86
N ALA A 14 1.34 -3.31 4.77
CA ALA A 14 2.64 -3.23 4.12
C ALA A 14 3.05 -1.77 3.95
N LEU A 15 4.30 -1.47 4.27
CA LEU A 15 4.90 -0.16 4.07
C LEU A 15 5.93 -0.22 2.95
N ASP A 16 5.97 0.84 2.17
CA ASP A 16 7.01 1.01 1.16
C ASP A 16 7.25 2.48 0.84
N PHE A 17 8.45 2.78 0.33
CA PHE A 17 8.85 4.11 -0.08
C PHE A 17 9.10 4.18 -1.58
N PHE A 18 8.79 5.34 -2.16
CA PHE A 18 9.27 5.69 -3.47
C PHE A 18 9.62 7.18 -3.54
N THR A 19 10.42 7.54 -4.53
CA THR A 19 10.88 8.91 -4.71
C THR A 19 10.22 9.58 -5.91
N VAL A 20 10.01 10.90 -5.79
CA VAL A 20 9.45 11.75 -6.84
C VAL A 20 10.33 13.00 -6.99
N PRO A 21 10.96 13.23 -8.15
CA PRO A 21 11.68 14.45 -8.41
C PRO A 21 10.72 15.63 -8.61
N THR A 22 11.12 16.82 -8.16
CA THR A 22 10.38 18.06 -8.37
C THR A 22 10.95 18.87 -9.54
N ALA A 23 10.18 19.84 -10.03
CA ALA A 23 10.63 20.81 -11.03
C ALA A 23 11.87 21.62 -10.58
N THR A 24 12.10 21.72 -9.27
CA THR A 24 13.26 22.40 -8.67
C THR A 24 14.42 21.47 -8.36
N PHE A 25 14.44 20.26 -8.95
CA PHE A 25 15.46 19.22 -8.75
C PHE A 25 15.61 18.72 -7.31
N ARG A 26 14.61 18.93 -6.46
CA ARG A 26 14.55 18.32 -5.14
C ARG A 26 13.91 16.94 -5.25
N VAL A 27 14.31 16.02 -4.38
CA VAL A 27 13.73 14.68 -4.33
C VAL A 27 12.80 14.58 -3.13
N LEU A 28 11.54 14.24 -3.39
CA LEU A 28 10.56 13.97 -2.35
C LEU A 28 10.44 12.46 -2.14
N PHE A 29 10.33 12.05 -0.89
CA PHE A 29 10.07 10.67 -0.49
C PHE A 29 8.59 10.54 -0.16
N VAL A 30 7.98 9.54 -0.72
CA VAL A 30 6.57 9.19 -0.48
C VAL A 30 6.52 7.87 0.25
N LEU A 31 5.97 7.87 1.46
CA LEU A 31 5.59 6.66 2.17
C LEU A 31 4.18 6.26 1.77
N VAL A 32 3.96 4.99 1.49
CA VAL A 32 2.63 4.40 1.31
C VAL A 32 2.41 3.28 2.32
N VAL A 33 1.23 3.24 2.90
CA VAL A 33 0.77 2.19 3.81
C VAL A 33 -0.45 1.52 3.20
N LEU A 34 -0.37 0.22 3.02
CA LEU A 34 -1.37 -0.57 2.30
C LEU A 34 -1.94 -1.65 3.22
N SER A 35 -3.27 -1.73 3.28
CA SER A 35 -3.96 -2.85 3.89
C SER A 35 -4.04 -4.02 2.91
N HIS A 36 -3.49 -5.18 3.30
CA HIS A 36 -3.43 -6.35 2.43
C HIS A 36 -4.82 -7.00 2.26
N GLY A 37 -5.59 -7.06 3.35
CA GLY A 37 -6.92 -7.67 3.35
C GLY A 37 -7.94 -6.92 2.52
N ARG A 38 -7.93 -5.61 2.59
CA ARG A 38 -8.87 -4.74 1.88
C ARG A 38 -8.34 -4.23 0.54
N ARG A 39 -7.08 -4.49 0.23
CA ARG A 39 -6.38 -3.98 -0.97
C ARG A 39 -6.52 -2.46 -1.14
N ARG A 40 -6.47 -1.74 -0.03
CA ARG A 40 -6.63 -0.29 0.03
C ARG A 40 -5.31 0.38 0.38
N LEU A 41 -5.13 1.58 -0.14
CA LEU A 41 -4.13 2.51 0.33
C LEU A 41 -4.72 3.23 1.55
N VAL A 42 -4.22 2.87 2.75
CA VAL A 42 -4.76 3.33 4.04
C VAL A 42 -4.21 4.68 4.41
N HIS A 43 -2.91 4.87 4.19
CA HIS A 43 -2.21 6.09 4.53
C HIS A 43 -1.10 6.37 3.53
N PHE A 44 -0.80 7.62 3.31
CA PHE A 44 0.40 8.07 2.62
C PHE A 44 0.89 9.38 3.23
N ASN A 45 2.16 9.64 3.12
CA ASN A 45 2.69 10.96 3.43
C ASN A 45 3.95 11.26 2.60
N VAL A 46 4.30 12.53 2.52
CA VAL A 46 5.39 13.04 1.70
C VAL A 46 6.35 13.82 2.58
N THR A 47 7.66 13.66 2.37
CA THR A 47 8.70 14.42 3.04
C THR A 47 9.95 14.54 2.17
N GLU A 48 10.76 15.55 2.40
CA GLU A 48 12.12 15.65 1.83
C GLU A 48 13.14 14.90 2.68
N HIS A 49 12.84 14.67 3.96
CA HIS A 49 13.75 14.09 4.95
C HIS A 49 13.10 12.90 5.68
N PRO A 50 13.14 11.70 5.11
CA PRO A 50 12.58 10.51 5.73
C PRO A 50 13.49 10.05 6.88
N THR A 51 13.17 10.47 8.10
CA THR A 51 13.84 10.00 9.30
C THR A 51 13.09 8.84 9.95
N ALA A 52 13.78 8.00 10.73
CA ALA A 52 13.14 6.92 11.49
C ALA A 52 12.05 7.43 12.45
N GLU A 53 12.21 8.65 12.98
CA GLU A 53 11.20 9.29 13.83
C GLU A 53 9.95 9.68 13.03
N TRP A 54 10.16 10.30 11.87
CA TRP A 54 9.06 10.65 10.96
C TRP A 54 8.31 9.41 10.51
N THR A 55 9.03 8.36 10.09
CA THR A 55 8.43 7.09 9.66
C THR A 55 7.66 6.40 10.78
N ALA A 56 8.18 6.41 12.00
CA ALA A 56 7.49 5.88 13.17
C ALA A 56 6.18 6.62 13.47
N ARG A 57 6.14 7.94 13.30
CA ARG A 57 4.92 8.75 13.43
C ARG A 57 3.90 8.35 12.36
N GLN A 58 4.34 8.14 11.11
CA GLN A 58 3.44 7.72 10.03
C GLN A 58 2.79 6.36 10.32
N LEU A 59 3.52 5.44 10.96
CA LEU A 59 2.94 4.16 11.40
C LEU A 59 1.79 4.36 12.39
N ILE A 60 1.96 5.25 13.39
CA ILE A 60 0.90 5.54 14.36
C ILE A 60 -0.32 6.16 13.69
N GLU A 61 -0.12 7.13 12.79
CA GLU A 61 -1.20 7.77 12.05
C GLU A 61 -1.97 6.73 11.21
N ALA A 62 -1.26 5.81 10.55
CA ALA A 62 -1.88 4.73 9.78
C ALA A 62 -2.69 3.75 10.65
N CYS A 63 -2.19 3.40 11.84
CA CYS A 63 -2.88 2.50 12.77
C CYS A 63 -4.17 3.10 13.34
N GLY A 64 -4.26 4.43 13.46
CA GLY A 64 -5.48 5.12 13.88
C GLY A 64 -6.62 5.09 12.84
N LEU A 65 -6.31 4.71 11.59
CA LEU A 65 -7.24 4.69 10.46
C LEU A 65 -7.75 3.27 10.10
N GLU A 66 -7.11 2.24 10.63
CA GLU A 66 -7.46 0.83 10.37
C GLU A 66 -7.74 0.06 11.66
N GLU A 67 -8.56 -0.99 11.54
CA GLU A 67 -8.79 -1.94 12.63
C GLU A 67 -7.48 -2.68 12.95
N SER A 68 -6.78 -2.21 13.97
CA SER A 68 -5.59 -2.77 14.62
C SER A 68 -4.77 -3.79 13.79
N PRO A 69 -3.91 -3.34 12.90
CA PRO A 69 -3.03 -4.26 12.18
C PRO A 69 -2.11 -4.96 13.18
N ARG A 70 -2.00 -6.28 13.09
CA ARG A 70 -1.09 -7.07 13.96
C ARG A 70 0.25 -7.36 13.31
N HIS A 71 0.31 -7.26 11.99
CA HIS A 71 1.49 -7.61 11.22
C HIS A 71 1.83 -6.49 10.24
N LEU A 72 3.12 -6.19 10.14
CA LEU A 72 3.68 -5.19 9.25
C LEU A 72 4.74 -5.81 8.36
N ILE A 73 4.58 -5.68 7.04
CA ILE A 73 5.64 -6.00 6.08
C ILE A 73 6.36 -4.72 5.68
N ARG A 74 7.68 -4.76 5.73
CA ARG A 74 8.56 -3.69 5.24
C ARG A 74 9.85 -4.26 4.71
N ASP A 75 10.54 -3.49 3.90
CA ASP A 75 11.88 -3.81 3.46
C ASP A 75 12.94 -3.51 4.56
N ARG A 76 14.22 -3.60 4.20
CA ARG A 76 15.34 -3.38 5.11
C ARG A 76 15.93 -1.97 5.00
N ASP A 77 15.20 -1.01 4.47
CA ASP A 77 15.70 0.34 4.36
C ASP A 77 16.06 0.94 5.73
N GLN A 78 17.11 1.75 5.75
CA GLN A 78 17.62 2.40 6.98
C GLN A 78 16.63 3.41 7.58
N VAL A 79 15.65 3.89 6.80
CA VAL A 79 14.56 4.76 7.29
C VAL A 79 13.68 4.07 8.34
N TYR A 80 13.75 2.74 8.45
CA TYR A 80 13.10 1.95 9.50
C TYR A 80 14.04 1.61 10.66
N GLY A 81 14.81 2.55 11.16
CA GLY A 81 15.75 2.33 12.25
C GLY A 81 15.12 1.75 13.53
N GLU A 82 15.95 1.54 14.56
CA GLU A 82 15.53 0.93 15.83
C GLU A 82 14.34 1.68 16.49
N ARG A 83 14.24 2.98 16.29
CA ARG A 83 13.14 3.81 16.79
C ARG A 83 11.80 3.40 16.19
N PHE A 84 11.77 3.10 14.89
CA PHE A 84 10.58 2.58 14.19
C PHE A 84 10.16 1.23 14.77
N SER A 85 11.10 0.29 14.92
CA SER A 85 10.83 -1.04 15.48
C SER A 85 10.36 -0.99 16.93
N ARG A 86 10.87 -0.05 17.72
CA ARG A 86 10.38 0.19 19.09
C ARG A 86 8.93 0.68 19.07
N GLN A 87 8.61 1.62 18.17
CA GLN A 87 7.26 2.16 18.03
C GLN A 87 6.26 1.10 17.56
N ALA A 88 6.63 0.25 16.59
CA ALA A 88 5.79 -0.86 16.14
C ALA A 88 5.42 -1.79 17.31
N ARG A 89 6.39 -2.11 18.17
CA ARG A 89 6.17 -2.92 19.39
C ARG A 89 5.22 -2.26 20.40
N THR A 90 5.29 -0.92 20.54
CA THR A 90 4.41 -0.19 21.47
C THR A 90 2.93 -0.27 21.08
N VAL A 91 2.64 -0.45 19.78
CA VAL A 91 1.28 -0.62 19.27
C VAL A 91 0.96 -2.08 18.95
N ASP A 92 1.70 -3.04 19.51
CA ASP A 92 1.54 -4.51 19.36
C ASP A 92 1.59 -5.01 17.91
N ILE A 93 2.39 -4.35 17.07
CA ILE A 93 2.61 -4.75 15.68
C ILE A 93 3.87 -5.60 15.56
N ARG A 94 3.74 -6.78 14.98
CA ARG A 94 4.84 -7.68 14.65
C ARG A 94 5.39 -7.37 13.26
N GLU A 95 6.66 -6.98 13.22
CA GLU A 95 7.35 -6.71 11.96
C GLU A 95 7.76 -8.00 11.26
N ALA A 96 7.42 -8.11 9.98
CA ALA A 96 7.92 -9.12 9.04
C ALA A 96 8.83 -8.42 8.04
N VAL A 97 10.13 -8.39 8.33
CA VAL A 97 11.13 -7.79 7.44
C VAL A 97 11.39 -8.72 6.25
N ILE A 98 11.29 -8.19 5.04
CA ILE A 98 11.49 -8.94 3.80
C ILE A 98 12.91 -9.51 3.75
N ALA A 99 13.03 -10.76 3.28
CA ALA A 99 14.33 -11.40 3.08
C ALA A 99 15.13 -10.66 1.98
N PRO A 100 16.48 -10.61 2.10
CA PRO A 100 17.30 -10.00 1.07
C PRO A 100 17.02 -10.62 -0.31
N ARG A 101 16.98 -9.78 -1.35
CA ARG A 101 16.74 -10.21 -2.74
C ARG A 101 15.41 -10.94 -2.97
N SER A 102 14.39 -10.62 -2.17
CA SER A 102 13.06 -11.25 -2.28
C SER A 102 11.95 -10.21 -2.53
N PRO A 103 12.00 -9.43 -3.63
CA PRO A 103 11.04 -8.36 -3.90
C PRO A 103 9.61 -8.87 -4.02
N TRP A 104 9.42 -10.12 -4.49
CA TRP A 104 8.07 -10.73 -4.55
C TRP A 104 7.34 -10.78 -3.21
N GLN A 105 8.04 -10.63 -2.08
CA GLN A 105 7.43 -10.57 -0.74
C GLN A 105 6.71 -9.23 -0.50
N ASN A 106 7.06 -8.18 -1.25
CA ASN A 106 6.40 -6.87 -1.21
C ASN A 106 5.71 -6.50 -2.54
N ALA A 107 5.38 -7.49 -3.35
CA ALA A 107 4.82 -7.28 -4.68
C ALA A 107 3.55 -6.44 -4.72
N TYR A 108 2.81 -6.36 -3.60
CA TYR A 108 1.58 -5.56 -3.56
C TYR A 108 1.88 -4.05 -3.49
N PRO A 109 2.68 -3.53 -2.55
CA PRO A 109 3.15 -2.14 -2.59
C PRO A 109 3.82 -1.76 -3.90
N GLU A 110 4.73 -2.57 -4.43
CA GLU A 110 5.40 -2.30 -5.70
C GLU A 110 4.40 -2.09 -6.85
N ARG A 111 3.36 -2.93 -6.92
CA ARG A 111 2.29 -2.79 -7.92
C ARG A 111 1.50 -1.50 -7.77
N VAL A 112 1.17 -1.12 -6.54
CA VAL A 112 0.44 0.13 -6.25
C VAL A 112 1.30 1.34 -6.61
N ILE A 113 2.56 1.35 -6.22
CA ILE A 113 3.53 2.40 -6.59
C ILE A 113 3.66 2.51 -8.11
N GLY A 114 3.77 1.37 -8.80
CA GLY A 114 3.77 1.33 -10.26
C GLY A 114 2.50 1.91 -10.89
N SER A 115 1.33 1.70 -10.28
CA SER A 115 0.08 2.33 -10.72
C SER A 115 0.07 3.83 -10.46
N ILE A 116 0.49 4.28 -9.27
CA ILE A 116 0.62 5.72 -8.94
C ILE A 116 1.51 6.43 -9.98
N ARG A 117 2.63 5.84 -10.34
CA ARG A 117 3.53 6.41 -11.35
C ARG A 117 2.83 6.53 -12.70
N ARG A 118 2.40 5.41 -13.27
CA ARG A 118 1.83 5.35 -14.64
C ARG A 118 0.50 6.08 -14.79
N GLU A 119 -0.35 6.06 -13.79
CA GLU A 119 -1.72 6.60 -13.90
C GLU A 119 -1.81 8.05 -13.42
N CYS A 120 -0.80 8.54 -12.70
CA CYS A 120 -0.85 9.86 -12.07
C CYS A 120 0.43 10.67 -12.30
N LEU A 121 1.58 10.20 -11.82
CA LEU A 121 2.78 11.02 -11.75
C LEU A 121 3.48 11.23 -13.10
N ASP A 122 3.38 10.31 -14.03
CA ASP A 122 3.99 10.42 -15.36
C ASP A 122 3.38 11.56 -16.20
N TYR A 123 2.24 12.12 -15.80
CA TYR A 123 1.52 13.19 -16.48
C TYR A 123 1.60 14.55 -15.77
N VAL A 124 2.34 14.64 -14.66
CA VAL A 124 2.34 15.83 -13.81
C VAL A 124 3.74 16.26 -13.45
N VAL A 125 4.02 17.57 -13.59
CA VAL A 125 5.25 18.18 -13.07
C VAL A 125 5.02 18.56 -11.61
N VAL A 126 5.73 17.89 -10.69
CA VAL A 126 5.62 18.17 -9.26
C VAL A 126 6.45 19.38 -8.88
N ILE A 127 5.81 20.38 -8.27
CA ILE A 127 6.47 21.64 -7.87
C ILE A 127 7.08 21.53 -6.46
N GLY A 128 6.43 20.79 -5.56
CA GLY A 128 6.87 20.64 -4.17
C GLY A 128 5.97 19.72 -3.36
N GLU A 129 6.29 19.63 -2.07
CA GLU A 129 5.67 18.68 -1.15
C GLU A 129 4.15 18.84 -1.02
N ARG A 130 3.67 20.08 -0.83
CA ARG A 130 2.23 20.37 -0.75
C ARG A 130 1.48 19.99 -2.02
N HIS A 131 2.08 20.28 -3.17
CA HIS A 131 1.51 19.94 -4.47
C HIS A 131 1.42 18.43 -4.65
N LEU A 132 2.49 17.69 -4.33
CA LEU A 132 2.49 16.24 -4.41
C LEU A 132 1.46 15.61 -3.46
N ARG A 133 1.33 16.10 -2.23
CA ARG A 133 0.29 15.62 -1.30
C ARG A 133 -1.11 15.81 -1.86
N TRP A 134 -1.38 16.96 -2.46
CA TRP A 134 -2.67 17.24 -3.08
C TRP A 134 -2.96 16.28 -4.24
N ILE A 135 -1.99 16.06 -5.14
CA ILE A 135 -2.12 15.13 -6.25
C ILE A 135 -2.41 13.71 -5.74
N LEU A 136 -1.61 13.22 -4.80
CA LEU A 136 -1.74 11.88 -4.26
C LEU A 136 -3.05 11.69 -3.49
N SER A 137 -3.55 12.71 -2.78
CA SER A 137 -4.86 12.61 -2.10
C SER A 137 -5.98 12.32 -3.09
N LYS A 138 -6.00 13.02 -4.24
CA LYS A 138 -6.99 12.78 -5.30
C LYS A 138 -6.85 11.39 -5.93
N TYR A 139 -5.61 10.96 -6.14
CA TYR A 139 -5.37 9.63 -6.65
C TYR A 139 -5.80 8.53 -5.67
N VAL A 140 -5.55 8.69 -4.38
CA VAL A 140 -5.95 7.73 -3.33
C VAL A 140 -7.46 7.60 -3.26
N ASP A 141 -8.20 8.71 -3.31
CA ASP A 141 -9.66 8.70 -3.35
C ASP A 141 -10.17 7.91 -4.56
N TYR A 142 -9.61 8.18 -5.74
CA TYR A 142 -9.91 7.45 -6.97
C TYR A 142 -9.55 5.95 -6.86
N TYR A 143 -8.32 5.63 -6.42
CA TYR A 143 -7.83 4.27 -6.29
C TYR A 143 -8.70 3.44 -5.35
N ASN A 144 -8.99 3.97 -4.17
CA ASN A 144 -9.82 3.28 -3.18
C ASN A 144 -11.30 3.18 -3.60
N GLY A 145 -11.84 4.18 -4.29
CA GLY A 145 -13.23 4.18 -4.76
C GLY A 145 -13.47 3.26 -5.95
N THR A 146 -12.63 3.34 -6.96
CA THR A 146 -12.90 2.67 -8.25
C THR A 146 -12.39 1.23 -8.29
N ARG A 147 -11.17 0.95 -7.78
CA ARG A 147 -10.58 -0.40 -7.85
C ARG A 147 -11.15 -1.39 -6.85
N THR A 148 -11.61 -0.93 -5.69
CA THR A 148 -12.28 -1.83 -4.73
C THR A 148 -13.59 -2.36 -5.29
N HIS A 149 -14.34 -1.58 -6.06
CA HIS A 149 -15.57 -2.04 -6.71
C HIS A 149 -15.31 -3.06 -7.82
N LEU A 150 -14.26 -2.91 -8.62
CA LEU A 150 -13.91 -3.85 -9.68
C LEU A 150 -13.47 -5.22 -9.14
N SER A 151 -12.77 -5.27 -8.02
CA SER A 151 -12.35 -6.53 -7.39
C SER A 151 -13.52 -7.30 -6.79
N LEU A 152 -14.54 -6.62 -6.29
CA LEU A 152 -15.77 -7.23 -5.77
C LEU A 152 -16.69 -7.73 -6.89
N ALA A 153 -16.72 -7.05 -8.04
CA ALA A 153 -17.49 -7.46 -9.20
C ALA A 153 -16.94 -8.74 -9.87
N SER A 154 -15.61 -8.95 -9.80
CA SER A 154 -14.93 -10.14 -10.34
C SER A 154 -15.15 -11.42 -9.53
N THR A 155 -15.73 -11.34 -8.32
CA THR A 155 -15.94 -12.49 -7.42
C THR A 155 -17.37 -13.06 -7.52
N ARG A 156 -18.22 -12.58 -8.44
CA ARG A 156 -19.52 -13.19 -8.69
C ARG A 156 -19.32 -14.53 -9.41
N PRO A 157 -19.75 -15.67 -8.86
CA PRO A 157 -19.75 -16.95 -9.57
C PRO A 157 -20.70 -16.82 -10.76
N SER A 158 -20.21 -17.17 -11.94
CA SER A 158 -21.06 -17.35 -13.11
C SER A 158 -22.06 -18.47 -12.83
N HIS A 159 -23.30 -18.12 -12.57
CA HIS A 159 -24.37 -19.09 -12.54
C HIS A 159 -24.46 -19.72 -13.94
N GLY A 160 -23.97 -20.94 -14.05
CA GLY A 160 -24.09 -21.76 -15.25
C GLY A 160 -25.57 -21.95 -15.60
N VAL A 161 -25.98 -21.33 -16.69
CA VAL A 161 -27.27 -21.63 -17.32
C VAL A 161 -27.17 -23.05 -17.87
N ARG A 162 -27.72 -24.03 -17.15
CA ARG A 162 -27.97 -25.39 -17.66
C ARG A 162 -28.97 -25.27 -18.80
N ARG A 163 -28.50 -25.33 -20.06
CA ARG A 163 -29.35 -25.56 -21.21
C ARG A 163 -29.94 -26.98 -21.10
N ARG A 164 -31.22 -27.03 -20.79
CA ARG A 164 -32.03 -28.26 -20.95
C ARG A 164 -32.05 -28.64 -22.45
N ARG A 165 -31.45 -29.76 -22.77
CA ARG A 165 -31.67 -30.42 -24.08
C ARG A 165 -33.10 -30.95 -24.08
N VAL A 166 -33.96 -30.37 -24.93
CA VAL A 166 -35.24 -30.96 -25.29
C VAL A 166 -34.92 -32.06 -26.28
N ARG A 167 -35.20 -33.31 -25.95
CA ARG A 167 -35.24 -34.42 -26.91
C ARG A 167 -36.57 -34.31 -27.65
N ALA A 168 -36.53 -34.15 -28.98
CA ALA A 168 -37.64 -34.40 -29.87
C ALA A 168 -37.73 -35.93 -30.05
N GLY A 169 -38.89 -36.49 -29.76
CA GLY A 169 -39.35 -37.79 -30.21
C GLY A 169 -40.21 -37.64 -31.47
#